data_93cc3055595643d2ae92ef6449bd95c6
#
_entry.id   93cc3055595643d2ae92ef6449bd95c6
#
_cell.length_a   1.000
_cell.length_b   1.000
_cell.length_c   1.000
_cell.angle_alpha   90.00
_cell.angle_beta   90.00
_cell.angle_gamma   90.00
#
_symmetry.space_group_name_H-M   'P 1'
#
loop_
_entity.id
_entity.type
_entity.pdbx_description
1 polymer ?
#
loop_
_entity_poly.entity_id
_entity_poly.type
_entity_poly.pdbx_seq_one_letter_code
_entity_poly.pdbx_strand_id
1 'polypeptide(L)'
;MTEHVRERKAVRLHLTNIAGLGAVQLIQSLLPNFERLLDYKLEAVYLPSRGELSNYETACHETKLICYKRYLPNSISRLLECTLFGSKFDGTTPLLVLGDIPVRSKTKQTVFVQTPLLAQGASTGRQLGAIKYWIARWLFKLNIGYVSTFIVQTEAMKAALIDTYPEIIGRVHVIAQPAPLWLLESQLKRTQRNIRTDSGLRLFYPAAVYPHKNHRFLRAIQADRANVWPVSELLLTIPENLNPNPAIAWIHCVDRLAPDKVIKAYENADALLFLSLSESFGFPLVEAMWIGLPIICPDLPYARTLCGNQAIYFNPEDLNSLYVAVVNLSERLDSGWWPEWSENLKVIPRNWEEVAAAMLGLATDEGEAA
;
A
#
# COMPACT_ATOMS: atom_id res chain seq x y z
N MET A 1 -30.80 -0.37 -37.20
CA MET A 1 -29.58 0.05 -36.48
C MET A 1 -29.10 -1.17 -35.75
N THR A 2 -28.10 -1.85 -36.29
CA THR A 2 -27.44 -2.98 -35.63
C THR A 2 -26.55 -2.38 -34.55
N GLU A 3 -26.93 -2.52 -33.25
CA GLU A 3 -26.01 -2.31 -32.14
C GLU A 3 -24.83 -3.24 -32.34
N HIS A 4 -23.68 -2.68 -32.66
CA HIS A 4 -22.41 -3.38 -32.54
C HIS A 4 -22.22 -3.69 -31.05
N VAL A 5 -22.56 -4.89 -30.63
CA VAL A 5 -22.15 -5.43 -29.33
C VAL A 5 -20.63 -5.42 -29.34
N ARG A 6 -20.02 -4.44 -28.66
CA ARG A 6 -18.57 -4.37 -28.51
C ARG A 6 -18.15 -5.63 -27.76
N GLU A 7 -17.30 -6.45 -28.37
CA GLU A 7 -16.78 -7.66 -27.76
C GLU A 7 -15.98 -7.28 -26.51
N ARG A 8 -16.38 -7.80 -25.35
CA ARG A 8 -15.74 -7.50 -24.07
C ARG A 8 -14.34 -8.10 -24.05
N LYS A 9 -13.34 -7.33 -23.67
CA LYS A 9 -11.97 -7.82 -23.49
C LYS A 9 -11.90 -8.78 -22.30
N ALA A 10 -11.58 -10.04 -22.53
CA ALA A 10 -11.48 -11.04 -21.49
C ALA A 10 -10.15 -10.94 -20.73
N VAL A 11 -10.18 -11.17 -19.40
CA VAL A 11 -8.99 -11.19 -18.54
C VAL A 11 -9.18 -12.20 -17.40
N ARG A 12 -8.07 -12.76 -16.92
CA ARG A 12 -8.03 -13.63 -15.75
C ARG A 12 -7.22 -12.97 -14.63
N LEU A 13 -7.69 -13.11 -13.38
CA LEU A 13 -7.04 -12.56 -12.20
C LEU A 13 -6.35 -13.63 -11.38
N HIS A 14 -5.12 -13.38 -10.94
CA HIS A 14 -4.35 -14.28 -10.09
C HIS A 14 -4.07 -13.63 -8.73
N LEU A 15 -4.71 -14.15 -7.67
CA LEU A 15 -4.71 -13.61 -6.31
C LEU A 15 -4.11 -14.56 -5.27
N THR A 16 -3.65 -15.75 -5.69
CA THR A 16 -3.26 -16.84 -4.79
C THR A 16 -2.16 -16.48 -3.80
N ASN A 17 -1.35 -15.46 -4.10
CA ASN A 17 -0.19 -15.03 -3.31
C ASN A 17 -0.46 -13.86 -2.36
N ILE A 18 -1.68 -13.35 -2.31
CA ILE A 18 -2.04 -12.20 -1.47
C ILE A 18 -2.24 -12.68 -0.03
N ALA A 19 -1.47 -12.12 0.89
CA ALA A 19 -1.50 -12.49 2.30
C ALA A 19 -1.31 -11.32 3.29
N GLY A 20 -0.84 -10.14 2.83
CA GLY A 20 -0.66 -8.96 3.68
C GLY A 20 -1.97 -8.20 3.89
N LEU A 21 -2.21 -7.69 5.10
CA LEU A 21 -3.45 -6.94 5.41
C LEU A 21 -3.72 -5.78 4.46
N GLY A 22 -2.71 -4.95 4.16
CA GLY A 22 -2.86 -3.84 3.22
C GLY A 22 -3.16 -4.30 1.79
N ALA A 23 -2.53 -5.40 1.33
CA ALA A 23 -2.81 -5.97 0.02
C ALA A 23 -4.23 -6.56 -0.06
N VAL A 24 -4.71 -7.19 1.02
CA VAL A 24 -6.08 -7.72 1.10
C VAL A 24 -7.09 -6.57 1.01
N GLN A 25 -6.93 -5.50 1.78
CA GLN A 25 -7.81 -4.33 1.75
C GLN A 25 -7.85 -3.67 0.37
N LEU A 26 -6.69 -3.55 -0.28
CA LEU A 26 -6.60 -3.02 -1.63
C LEU A 26 -7.39 -3.88 -2.62
N ILE A 27 -7.19 -5.21 -2.58
CA ILE A 27 -7.89 -6.13 -3.48
C ILE A 27 -9.40 -6.16 -3.21
N GLN A 28 -9.82 -6.08 -1.96
CA GLN A 28 -11.25 -5.97 -1.60
C GLN A 28 -11.90 -4.70 -2.19
N SER A 29 -11.13 -3.63 -2.35
CA SER A 29 -11.58 -2.41 -3.05
C SER A 29 -11.57 -2.55 -4.57
N LEU A 30 -10.63 -3.31 -5.14
CA LEU A 30 -10.47 -3.48 -6.60
C LEU A 30 -11.44 -4.50 -7.20
N LEU A 31 -11.62 -5.66 -6.57
CA LEU A 31 -12.37 -6.78 -7.16
C LEU A 31 -13.79 -6.40 -7.61
N PRO A 32 -14.61 -5.72 -6.78
CA PRO A 32 -15.94 -5.30 -7.21
C PRO A 32 -15.92 -4.33 -8.40
N ASN A 33 -14.87 -3.52 -8.51
CA ASN A 33 -14.73 -2.56 -9.62
C ASN A 33 -14.31 -3.27 -10.90
N PHE A 34 -13.46 -4.29 -10.86
CA PHE A 34 -13.16 -5.11 -12.03
C PHE A 34 -14.41 -5.78 -12.61
N GLU A 35 -15.33 -6.24 -11.75
CA GLU A 35 -16.57 -6.90 -12.19
C GLU A 35 -17.59 -5.93 -12.80
N ARG A 36 -17.59 -4.65 -12.39
CA ARG A 36 -18.55 -3.64 -12.85
C ARG A 36 -18.20 -3.03 -14.20
N LEU A 37 -16.94 -3.15 -14.65
CA LEU A 37 -16.50 -2.55 -15.91
C LEU A 37 -17.07 -3.30 -17.12
N LEU A 38 -17.98 -2.66 -17.84
CA LEU A 38 -18.75 -3.26 -18.93
C LEU A 38 -17.89 -3.65 -20.15
N ASP A 39 -16.78 -2.96 -20.39
CA ASP A 39 -15.87 -3.23 -21.51
C ASP A 39 -15.00 -4.48 -21.29
N TYR A 40 -15.02 -5.04 -20.07
CA TYR A 40 -14.20 -6.18 -19.70
C TYR A 40 -15.05 -7.36 -19.23
N LYS A 41 -14.50 -8.56 -19.37
CA LYS A 41 -15.07 -9.81 -18.85
C LYS A 41 -14.02 -10.53 -18.01
N LEU A 42 -14.34 -10.77 -16.74
CA LEU A 42 -13.53 -11.64 -15.89
C LEU A 42 -13.85 -13.10 -16.23
N GLU A 43 -12.96 -13.77 -16.95
CA GLU A 43 -13.13 -15.19 -17.29
C GLU A 43 -12.92 -16.09 -16.07
N ALA A 44 -11.85 -15.82 -15.30
CA ALA A 44 -11.54 -16.57 -14.09
C ALA A 44 -10.81 -15.73 -13.06
N VAL A 45 -11.07 -16.01 -11.78
CA VAL A 45 -10.36 -15.45 -10.62
C VAL A 45 -9.78 -16.58 -9.79
N TYR A 46 -8.44 -16.66 -9.73
CA TYR A 46 -7.71 -17.64 -8.92
C TYR A 46 -7.53 -17.09 -7.50
N LEU A 47 -8.27 -17.64 -6.55
CA LEU A 47 -8.30 -17.20 -5.16
C LEU A 47 -7.34 -18.03 -4.27
N PRO A 48 -6.80 -17.44 -3.18
CA PRO A 48 -6.11 -18.23 -2.15
C PRO A 48 -7.09 -19.17 -1.45
N SER A 49 -6.60 -20.31 -0.98
CA SER A 49 -7.43 -21.27 -0.22
C SER A 49 -7.64 -20.91 1.24
N ARG A 50 -7.02 -19.83 1.73
CA ARG A 50 -7.07 -19.39 3.14
C ARG A 50 -7.03 -17.86 3.21
N GLY A 51 -7.58 -17.32 4.30
CA GLY A 51 -7.66 -15.88 4.56
C GLY A 51 -8.93 -15.25 4.00
N GLU A 52 -9.08 -13.95 4.16
CA GLU A 52 -10.31 -13.20 3.84
C GLU A 52 -10.74 -13.33 2.37
N LEU A 53 -9.78 -13.37 1.45
CA LEU A 53 -10.07 -13.51 0.01
C LEU A 53 -10.54 -14.92 -0.40
N SER A 54 -10.37 -15.96 0.46
CA SER A 54 -10.87 -17.30 0.15
C SER A 54 -12.39 -17.39 0.10
N ASN A 55 -13.06 -16.45 0.76
CA ASN A 55 -14.53 -16.38 0.87
C ASN A 55 -15.11 -15.31 -0.08
N TYR A 56 -14.32 -14.83 -1.04
CA TYR A 56 -14.81 -13.85 -2.01
C TYR A 56 -15.91 -14.48 -2.87
N GLU A 57 -17.03 -13.80 -2.97
CA GLU A 57 -18.17 -14.14 -3.83
C GLU A 57 -18.28 -13.13 -4.97
N THR A 58 -18.43 -13.61 -6.19
CA THR A 58 -18.62 -12.75 -7.36
C THR A 58 -20.08 -12.37 -7.53
N ALA A 59 -20.34 -11.13 -7.89
CA ALA A 59 -21.67 -10.71 -8.34
C ALA A 59 -21.96 -11.12 -9.79
N CYS A 60 -20.92 -11.51 -10.56
CA CYS A 60 -21.04 -11.89 -11.97
C CYS A 60 -21.09 -13.41 -12.13
N HIS A 61 -22.22 -13.95 -12.54
CA HIS A 61 -22.41 -15.40 -12.75
C HIS A 61 -21.51 -16.00 -13.84
N GLU A 62 -20.97 -15.18 -14.74
CA GLU A 62 -20.08 -15.63 -15.82
C GLU A 62 -18.63 -15.83 -15.36
N THR A 63 -18.25 -15.27 -14.21
CA THR A 63 -16.89 -15.33 -13.68
C THR A 63 -16.64 -16.66 -12.96
N LYS A 64 -15.63 -17.39 -13.40
CA LYS A 64 -15.25 -18.66 -12.76
C LYS A 64 -14.33 -18.40 -11.56
N LEU A 65 -14.81 -18.65 -10.34
CA LEU A 65 -13.98 -18.63 -9.14
C LEU A 65 -13.24 -19.95 -8.97
N ILE A 66 -11.90 -19.89 -8.88
CA ILE A 66 -11.04 -21.06 -8.74
C ILE A 66 -10.24 -20.93 -7.43
N CYS A 67 -10.69 -21.64 -6.39
CA CYS A 67 -9.96 -21.72 -5.14
C CYS A 67 -8.72 -22.63 -5.30
N TYR A 68 -7.52 -22.04 -5.22
CA TYR A 68 -6.27 -22.79 -5.38
C TYR A 68 -5.86 -23.45 -4.06
N LYS A 69 -6.10 -24.75 -3.93
CA LYS A 69 -5.77 -25.52 -2.72
C LYS A 69 -4.25 -25.72 -2.60
N ARG A 70 -3.69 -25.32 -1.48
CA ARG A 70 -2.29 -25.52 -1.11
C ARG A 70 -2.18 -26.59 -0.02
N TYR A 71 -1.49 -27.67 -0.31
CA TYR A 71 -1.27 -28.79 0.61
C TYR A 71 0.03 -28.66 1.41
N LEU A 72 0.98 -27.86 0.90
CA LEU A 72 2.28 -27.61 1.52
C LEU A 72 2.29 -26.24 2.21
N PRO A 73 3.27 -25.95 3.08
CA PRO A 73 3.48 -24.61 3.64
C PRO A 73 3.51 -23.54 2.56
N ASN A 74 2.97 -22.36 2.86
CA ASN A 74 2.76 -21.30 1.87
C ASN A 74 4.03 -20.94 1.06
N SER A 75 5.21 -20.93 1.68
CA SER A 75 6.46 -20.62 1.01
C SER A 75 6.85 -21.65 -0.06
N ILE A 76 6.68 -22.94 0.25
CA ILE A 76 6.97 -24.05 -0.66
C ILE A 76 5.94 -24.08 -1.79
N SER A 77 4.66 -23.98 -1.44
CA SER A 77 3.57 -23.93 -2.43
C SER A 77 3.76 -22.78 -3.41
N ARG A 78 4.15 -21.61 -2.92
CA ARG A 78 4.43 -20.41 -3.75
C ARG A 78 5.62 -20.65 -4.69
N LEU A 79 6.69 -21.28 -4.19
CA LEU A 79 7.84 -21.66 -5.01
C LEU A 79 7.41 -22.57 -6.16
N LEU A 80 6.67 -23.61 -5.87
CA LEU A 80 6.19 -24.57 -6.88
C LEU A 80 5.21 -23.94 -7.88
N GLU A 81 4.31 -23.08 -7.39
CA GLU A 81 3.32 -22.36 -8.19
C GLU A 81 3.98 -21.38 -9.17
N CYS A 82 5.00 -20.65 -8.72
CA CYS A 82 5.74 -19.72 -9.56
C CYS A 82 6.76 -20.41 -10.50
N THR A 83 7.04 -21.71 -10.32
CA THR A 83 8.03 -22.45 -11.12
C THR A 83 7.41 -23.64 -11.85
N LEU A 84 7.32 -24.81 -11.20
CA LEU A 84 6.93 -26.07 -11.84
C LEU A 84 5.45 -26.12 -12.25
N PHE A 85 4.57 -25.46 -11.50
CA PHE A 85 3.12 -25.49 -11.72
C PHE A 85 2.59 -24.21 -12.41
N GLY A 86 3.47 -23.33 -12.90
CA GLY A 86 3.08 -22.11 -13.58
C GLY A 86 2.24 -22.33 -14.83
N SER A 87 2.46 -23.46 -15.54
CA SER A 87 1.68 -23.84 -16.71
C SER A 87 0.18 -24.09 -16.42
N LYS A 88 -0.23 -24.27 -15.16
CA LYS A 88 -1.65 -24.34 -14.78
C LYS A 88 -2.39 -23.02 -15.05
N PHE A 89 -1.67 -21.93 -15.18
CA PHE A 89 -2.21 -20.62 -15.53
C PHE A 89 -2.08 -20.30 -17.02
N ASP A 90 -1.60 -21.24 -17.85
CA ASP A 90 -1.57 -21.06 -19.29
C ASP A 90 -2.98 -20.93 -19.87
N GLY A 91 -3.11 -20.13 -20.92
CA GLY A 91 -4.36 -19.88 -21.61
C GLY A 91 -4.21 -18.78 -22.67
N THR A 92 -5.25 -18.57 -23.44
CA THR A 92 -5.29 -17.54 -24.49
C THR A 92 -5.60 -16.15 -23.94
N THR A 93 -6.35 -16.10 -22.82
CA THR A 93 -6.76 -14.86 -22.16
C THR A 93 -5.63 -14.31 -21.28
N PRO A 94 -5.32 -13.00 -21.34
CA PRO A 94 -4.31 -12.35 -20.50
C PRO A 94 -4.51 -12.60 -19.01
N LEU A 95 -3.41 -12.61 -18.25
CA LEU A 95 -3.38 -12.85 -16.81
C LEU A 95 -2.90 -11.60 -16.06
N LEU A 96 -3.74 -11.03 -15.20
CA LEU A 96 -3.36 -9.97 -14.26
C LEU A 96 -2.99 -10.61 -12.92
N VAL A 97 -1.69 -10.60 -12.59
CA VAL A 97 -1.14 -11.14 -11.33
C VAL A 97 -1.07 -10.03 -10.31
N LEU A 98 -1.85 -10.14 -9.24
CA LEU A 98 -1.95 -9.13 -8.18
C LEU A 98 -1.12 -9.48 -6.92
N GLY A 99 -0.33 -10.55 -6.98
CA GLY A 99 0.43 -11.10 -5.85
C GLY A 99 1.95 -10.93 -5.94
N ASP A 100 2.47 -9.82 -6.47
CA ASP A 100 3.88 -9.41 -6.54
C ASP A 100 4.79 -10.26 -7.44
N ILE A 101 4.70 -11.60 -7.37
CA ILE A 101 5.66 -12.50 -8.02
C ILE A 101 5.03 -13.08 -9.29
N PRO A 102 5.71 -12.92 -10.45
CA PRO A 102 5.27 -13.50 -11.70
C PRO A 102 5.18 -15.04 -11.62
N VAL A 103 4.25 -15.61 -12.36
CA VAL A 103 4.17 -17.07 -12.54
C VAL A 103 4.86 -17.49 -13.83
N ARG A 104 5.39 -18.71 -13.87
CA ARG A 104 6.01 -19.28 -15.08
C ARG A 104 4.94 -19.80 -16.04
N SER A 105 4.22 -18.88 -16.67
CA SER A 105 3.16 -19.17 -17.62
C SER A 105 3.51 -18.59 -18.98
N LYS A 106 3.10 -19.27 -20.06
CA LYS A 106 3.24 -18.79 -21.44
C LYS A 106 2.20 -17.73 -21.79
N THR A 107 1.20 -17.56 -20.97
CA THR A 107 0.17 -16.53 -21.13
C THR A 107 0.77 -15.15 -20.96
N LYS A 108 0.37 -14.18 -21.78
CA LYS A 108 0.66 -12.78 -21.57
C LYS A 108 0.24 -12.39 -20.16
N GLN A 109 1.19 -11.91 -19.34
CA GLN A 109 0.87 -11.52 -17.96
C GLN A 109 1.32 -10.09 -17.64
N THR A 110 0.45 -9.40 -16.92
CA THR A 110 0.72 -8.13 -16.28
C THR A 110 0.82 -8.36 -14.77
N VAL A 111 1.86 -7.83 -14.13
CA VAL A 111 2.14 -8.08 -12.71
C VAL A 111 2.06 -6.79 -11.91
N PHE A 112 1.19 -6.75 -10.91
CA PHE A 112 1.12 -5.65 -9.95
C PHE A 112 2.03 -5.92 -8.77
N VAL A 113 3.06 -5.07 -8.61
CA VAL A 113 4.10 -5.17 -7.58
C VAL A 113 3.79 -4.20 -6.46
N GLN A 114 3.43 -4.74 -5.30
CA GLN A 114 3.02 -3.99 -4.10
C GLN A 114 4.09 -4.01 -2.99
N THR A 115 5.08 -4.91 -3.10
CA THR A 115 6.08 -5.12 -2.04
C THR A 115 7.37 -4.37 -2.36
N PRO A 116 7.72 -3.27 -1.64
CA PRO A 116 8.95 -2.52 -1.89
C PRO A 116 10.21 -3.35 -1.61
N LEU A 117 10.10 -4.41 -0.81
CA LEU A 117 11.21 -5.31 -0.48
C LEU A 117 11.70 -6.15 -1.67
N LEU A 118 10.95 -6.19 -2.78
CA LEU A 118 11.44 -6.75 -4.05
C LEU A 118 12.45 -5.82 -4.73
N ALA A 119 12.29 -4.50 -4.55
CA ALA A 119 13.11 -3.46 -5.15
C ALA A 119 14.31 -3.03 -4.28
N GLN A 120 14.40 -3.46 -3.02
CA GLN A 120 15.50 -3.07 -2.14
C GLN A 120 16.71 -3.99 -2.32
N GLY A 121 17.89 -3.39 -2.56
CA GLY A 121 19.16 -4.10 -2.61
C GLY A 121 19.50 -4.81 -1.29
N ALA A 122 20.55 -5.64 -1.30
CA ALA A 122 20.98 -6.51 -0.19
C ALA A 122 21.43 -5.78 1.11
N SER A 123 21.42 -4.45 1.14
CA SER A 123 21.97 -3.63 2.24
C SER A 123 21.06 -3.47 3.46
N THR A 124 19.78 -3.87 3.40
CA THR A 124 18.89 -3.79 4.55
C THR A 124 19.02 -5.02 5.45
N GLY A 125 20.00 -4.98 6.33
CA GLY A 125 20.06 -5.65 7.64
C GLY A 125 19.87 -7.17 7.69
N ARG A 126 20.83 -7.85 8.34
CA ARG A 126 20.77 -9.23 8.82
C ARG A 126 19.56 -9.49 9.73
N GLN A 127 18.37 -9.68 9.17
CA GLN A 127 17.19 -10.13 9.93
C GLN A 127 16.66 -11.44 9.34
N LEU A 128 16.06 -12.27 10.19
CA LEU A 128 15.43 -13.55 9.80
C LEU A 128 14.48 -13.47 8.58
N GLY A 129 13.98 -12.28 8.26
CA GLY A 129 13.23 -11.99 7.02
C GLY A 129 14.07 -11.95 5.73
N ALA A 130 15.39 -11.80 5.82
CA ALA A 130 16.26 -11.60 4.65
C ALA A 130 16.22 -12.78 3.68
N ILE A 131 16.18 -14.02 4.18
CA ILE A 131 16.13 -15.25 3.35
C ILE A 131 14.81 -15.31 2.56
N LYS A 132 13.66 -14.99 3.19
CA LYS A 132 12.36 -14.98 2.53
C LYS A 132 12.33 -14.00 1.35
N TYR A 133 12.84 -12.80 1.56
CA TYR A 133 12.89 -11.76 0.51
C TYR A 133 13.96 -12.04 -0.54
N TRP A 134 15.07 -12.68 -0.16
CA TRP A 134 16.05 -13.15 -1.13
C TRP A 134 15.45 -14.19 -2.09
N ILE A 135 14.72 -15.18 -1.56
CA ILE A 135 13.99 -16.17 -2.37
C ILE A 135 12.95 -15.47 -3.26
N ALA A 136 12.20 -14.51 -2.71
CA ALA A 136 11.20 -13.77 -3.47
C ALA A 136 11.82 -12.99 -4.64
N ARG A 137 12.94 -12.29 -4.42
CA ARG A 137 13.69 -11.59 -5.46
C ARG A 137 14.26 -12.55 -6.52
N TRP A 138 14.77 -13.69 -6.07
CA TRP A 138 15.27 -14.73 -6.99
C TRP A 138 14.14 -15.27 -7.87
N LEU A 139 12.97 -15.57 -7.31
CA LEU A 139 11.78 -16.01 -8.05
C LEU A 139 11.28 -14.93 -9.01
N PHE A 140 11.27 -13.68 -8.56
CA PHE A 140 10.88 -12.55 -9.38
C PHE A 140 11.80 -12.45 -10.60
N LYS A 141 13.12 -12.43 -10.37
CA LYS A 141 14.14 -12.38 -11.44
C LYS A 141 14.05 -13.57 -12.40
N LEU A 142 13.82 -14.77 -11.87
CA LEU A 142 13.68 -15.99 -12.70
C LEU A 142 12.50 -15.90 -13.68
N ASN A 143 11.44 -15.17 -13.29
CA ASN A 143 10.18 -15.14 -14.04
C ASN A 143 9.94 -13.81 -14.79
N ILE A 144 10.83 -12.84 -14.72
CA ILE A 144 10.73 -11.54 -15.42
C ILE A 144 10.46 -11.72 -16.93
N GLY A 145 11.09 -12.71 -17.56
CA GLY A 145 10.94 -12.99 -18.99
C GLY A 145 9.53 -13.43 -19.43
N TYR A 146 8.66 -13.82 -18.48
CA TYR A 146 7.27 -14.18 -18.75
C TYR A 146 6.30 -13.01 -18.61
N VAL A 147 6.78 -11.82 -18.24
CA VAL A 147 5.93 -10.66 -17.95
C VAL A 147 6.00 -9.65 -19.08
N SER A 148 4.85 -9.24 -19.60
CA SER A 148 4.75 -8.15 -20.57
C SER A 148 4.83 -6.79 -19.91
N THR A 149 4.13 -6.62 -18.80
CA THR A 149 3.91 -5.31 -18.15
C THR A 149 3.99 -5.45 -16.64
N PHE A 150 4.66 -4.51 -16.00
CA PHE A 150 4.66 -4.35 -14.54
C PHE A 150 3.87 -3.11 -14.16
N ILE A 151 3.09 -3.20 -13.10
CA ILE A 151 2.37 -2.07 -12.50
C ILE A 151 2.93 -1.85 -11.11
N VAL A 152 3.21 -0.61 -10.76
CA VAL A 152 3.61 -0.16 -9.41
C VAL A 152 2.76 1.03 -8.99
N GLN A 153 2.82 1.41 -7.72
CA GLN A 153 1.93 2.42 -7.15
C GLN A 153 2.51 3.85 -7.17
N THR A 154 3.85 3.98 -7.26
CA THR A 154 4.54 5.29 -7.21
C THR A 154 5.75 5.34 -8.16
N GLU A 155 6.14 6.54 -8.57
CA GLU A 155 7.38 6.76 -9.33
C GLU A 155 8.63 6.34 -8.53
N ALA A 156 8.62 6.52 -7.21
CA ALA A 156 9.70 6.03 -6.35
C ALA A 156 9.85 4.51 -6.42
N MET A 157 8.72 3.77 -6.40
CA MET A 157 8.71 2.31 -6.53
C MET A 157 9.15 1.89 -7.93
N LYS A 158 8.74 2.60 -8.98
CA LYS A 158 9.18 2.37 -10.37
C LYS A 158 10.68 2.52 -10.50
N ALA A 159 11.23 3.63 -10.01
CA ALA A 159 12.68 3.88 -10.06
C ALA A 159 13.46 2.79 -9.31
N ALA A 160 13.03 2.43 -8.09
CA ALA A 160 13.68 1.40 -7.29
C ALA A 160 13.61 -0.01 -7.93
N LEU A 161 12.50 -0.32 -8.60
CA LEU A 161 12.32 -1.60 -9.28
C LEU A 161 13.20 -1.69 -10.53
N ILE A 162 13.29 -0.61 -11.33
CA ILE A 162 14.15 -0.53 -12.53
C ILE A 162 15.63 -0.56 -12.12
N ASP A 163 16.02 0.12 -11.03
CA ASP A 163 17.39 0.08 -10.51
C ASP A 163 17.79 -1.35 -10.12
N THR A 164 16.88 -2.11 -9.52
CA THR A 164 17.12 -3.50 -9.11
C THR A 164 17.10 -4.49 -10.30
N TYR A 165 16.24 -4.23 -11.30
CA TYR A 165 16.01 -5.08 -12.47
C TYR A 165 16.02 -4.24 -13.75
N PRO A 166 17.19 -3.82 -14.27
CA PRO A 166 17.29 -2.96 -15.46
C PRO A 166 16.60 -3.51 -16.72
N GLU A 167 16.49 -4.84 -16.81
CA GLU A 167 15.86 -5.54 -17.92
C GLU A 167 14.36 -5.27 -18.10
N ILE A 168 13.70 -4.62 -17.11
CA ILE A 168 12.28 -4.28 -17.20
C ILE A 168 12.02 -2.83 -17.61
N ILE A 169 13.06 -2.07 -17.92
CA ILE A 169 12.93 -0.69 -18.41
C ILE A 169 11.96 -0.63 -19.60
N GLY A 170 11.08 0.37 -19.62
CA GLY A 170 10.03 0.49 -20.63
C GLY A 170 8.76 -0.34 -20.39
N ARG A 171 8.80 -1.32 -19.47
CA ARG A 171 7.66 -2.19 -19.15
C ARG A 171 7.00 -1.87 -17.80
N VAL A 172 7.45 -0.84 -17.07
CA VAL A 172 6.93 -0.49 -15.75
C VAL A 172 6.05 0.74 -15.83
N HIS A 173 4.79 0.60 -15.44
CA HIS A 173 3.78 1.64 -15.42
C HIS A 173 3.38 1.97 -13.99
N VAL A 174 3.14 3.26 -13.73
CA VAL A 174 2.67 3.72 -12.42
C VAL A 174 1.16 3.90 -12.46
N ILE A 175 0.46 3.22 -11.55
CA ILE A 175 -0.95 3.42 -11.28
C ILE A 175 -1.09 3.70 -9.78
N ALA A 176 -1.22 4.96 -9.42
CA ALA A 176 -1.49 5.37 -8.05
C ALA A 176 -2.85 4.82 -7.57
N GLN A 177 -3.06 4.79 -6.26
CA GLN A 177 -4.29 4.26 -5.66
C GLN A 177 -5.08 5.40 -5.01
N PRO A 178 -6.42 5.39 -5.02
CA PRO A 178 -7.22 6.37 -4.29
C PRO A 178 -7.16 6.12 -2.79
N ALA A 179 -7.73 7.02 -2.02
CA ALA A 179 -8.02 6.75 -0.62
C ALA A 179 -8.90 5.49 -0.47
N PRO A 180 -8.80 4.74 0.64
CA PRO A 180 -9.63 3.57 0.87
C PRO A 180 -11.13 3.88 0.76
N LEU A 181 -11.92 2.90 0.29
CA LEU A 181 -13.34 3.09 0.03
C LEU A 181 -14.11 3.60 1.27
N TRP A 182 -13.82 3.03 2.45
CA TRP A 182 -14.43 3.45 3.71
C TRP A 182 -14.18 4.93 4.05
N LEU A 183 -13.06 5.50 3.59
CA LEU A 183 -12.75 6.93 3.80
C LEU A 183 -13.43 7.80 2.75
N LEU A 184 -13.47 7.35 1.49
CA LEU A 184 -14.20 8.05 0.42
C LEU A 184 -15.69 8.19 0.76
N GLU A 185 -16.30 7.15 1.33
CA GLU A 185 -17.70 7.12 1.73
C GLU A 185 -17.99 7.96 2.97
N SER A 186 -17.01 8.14 3.88
CA SER A 186 -17.20 8.89 5.12
C SER A 186 -17.37 10.39 4.94
N GLN A 187 -16.93 10.95 3.80
CA GLN A 187 -16.88 12.38 3.51
C GLN A 187 -16.15 13.23 4.57
N LEU A 188 -15.34 12.60 5.43
CA LEU A 188 -14.57 13.29 6.46
C LEU A 188 -13.59 14.28 5.80
N LYS A 189 -13.68 15.53 6.20
CA LYS A 189 -12.74 16.60 5.83
C LYS A 189 -12.31 17.35 7.08
N ARG A 190 -11.02 17.56 7.18
CA ARG A 190 -10.42 18.39 8.24
C ARG A 190 -10.10 19.74 7.64
N THR A 191 -10.57 20.76 8.28
CA THR A 191 -10.22 22.16 7.97
C THR A 191 -9.35 22.70 9.09
N GLN A 192 -8.64 23.80 8.81
CA GLN A 192 -7.91 24.54 9.83
C GLN A 192 -8.82 24.77 11.04
N ARG A 193 -8.36 24.33 12.21
CA ARG A 193 -8.98 24.65 13.49
C ARG A 193 -8.05 25.60 14.24
N ASN A 194 -8.61 26.41 15.12
CA ASN A 194 -7.82 27.04 16.17
C ASN A 194 -7.38 25.92 17.13
N ILE A 195 -6.31 25.23 16.77
CA ILE A 195 -5.71 24.20 17.61
C ILE A 195 -5.00 24.96 18.72
N ARG A 196 -5.50 24.81 19.94
CA ARG A 196 -4.77 25.27 21.12
C ARG A 196 -3.68 24.25 21.38
N THR A 197 -2.45 24.58 21.02
CA THR A 197 -1.29 23.70 21.24
C THR A 197 -0.76 23.77 22.66
N ASP A 198 -1.25 24.69 23.49
CA ASP A 198 -1.00 24.78 24.94
C ASP A 198 -1.33 23.47 25.70
N SER A 199 -2.24 22.63 25.18
CA SER A 199 -2.53 21.29 25.68
C SER A 199 -1.70 20.17 25.06
N GLY A 200 -0.83 20.45 24.09
CA GLY A 200 -0.06 19.48 23.30
C GLY A 200 -0.84 18.89 22.13
N LEU A 201 -0.10 18.34 21.16
CA LEU A 201 -0.63 17.75 19.93
C LEU A 201 -1.17 16.34 20.16
N ARG A 202 -2.26 16.00 19.48
CA ARG A 202 -2.77 14.64 19.36
C ARG A 202 -2.33 14.07 18.02
N LEU A 203 -1.46 13.09 18.07
CA LEU A 203 -0.87 12.44 16.90
C LEU A 203 -1.50 11.07 16.70
N PHE A 204 -1.64 10.66 15.43
CA PHE A 204 -2.18 9.36 15.09
C PHE A 204 -1.22 8.61 14.15
N TYR A 205 -0.95 7.33 14.40
CA TYR A 205 -0.17 6.45 13.54
C TYR A 205 -0.89 5.11 13.31
N PRO A 206 -1.70 4.99 12.25
CA PRO A 206 -2.37 3.76 11.85
C PRO A 206 -1.40 2.82 11.13
N ALA A 207 -0.72 1.96 11.86
CA ALA A 207 0.23 1.02 11.26
C ALA A 207 0.27 -0.31 12.01
N ALA A 208 0.24 -1.42 11.26
CA ALA A 208 0.44 -2.76 11.81
C ALA A 208 1.88 -2.98 12.29
N VAL A 209 2.09 -4.01 13.13
CA VAL A 209 3.41 -4.33 13.71
C VAL A 209 4.29 -5.03 12.68
N TYR A 210 4.95 -4.25 11.84
CA TYR A 210 5.98 -4.73 10.93
C TYR A 210 7.30 -4.01 11.19
N PRO A 211 8.48 -4.65 11.01
CA PRO A 211 9.76 -4.01 11.28
C PRO A 211 9.98 -2.69 10.54
N HIS A 212 9.53 -2.59 9.29
CA HIS A 212 9.65 -1.38 8.47
C HIS A 212 8.73 -0.24 8.92
N LYS A 213 7.66 -0.52 9.69
CA LYS A 213 6.81 0.53 10.29
C LYS A 213 7.47 1.26 11.46
N ASN A 214 8.63 0.78 11.90
CA ASN A 214 9.59 1.47 12.77
C ASN A 214 9.03 1.98 14.12
N HIS A 215 8.02 1.34 14.69
CA HIS A 215 7.51 1.70 16.02
C HIS A 215 8.63 1.73 17.08
N ARG A 216 9.66 0.86 16.92
CA ARG A 216 10.83 0.80 17.81
C ARG A 216 11.59 2.12 17.92
N PHE A 217 11.45 3.03 16.94
CA PHE A 217 12.09 4.35 16.95
C PHE A 217 11.66 5.16 18.18
N LEU A 218 10.43 5.01 18.62
CA LEU A 218 9.87 5.66 19.80
C LEU A 218 10.52 5.18 21.13
N ARG A 219 11.24 4.06 21.14
CA ARG A 219 11.99 3.58 22.33
C ARG A 219 13.10 4.52 22.77
N ALA A 220 13.61 5.30 21.84
CA ALA A 220 14.68 6.26 22.12
C ALA A 220 14.22 7.50 22.89
N ILE A 221 12.90 7.72 23.03
CA ILE A 221 12.35 8.84 23.82
C ILE A 221 12.61 8.55 25.29
N GLN A 222 13.36 9.45 25.96
CA GLN A 222 13.69 9.35 27.36
C GLN A 222 12.50 9.82 28.22
N ALA A 223 12.14 9.07 29.25
CA ALA A 223 10.98 9.36 30.09
C ALA A 223 11.09 10.69 30.85
N ASP A 224 12.29 11.03 31.32
CA ASP A 224 12.59 12.30 31.99
C ASP A 224 12.50 13.53 31.08
N ARG A 225 12.55 13.32 29.77
CA ARG A 225 12.36 14.36 28.75
C ARG A 225 11.04 14.28 27.99
N ALA A 226 10.15 13.39 28.39
CA ALA A 226 8.86 13.22 27.69
C ALA A 226 7.98 14.46 27.76
N ASN A 227 8.09 15.21 28.85
CA ASN A 227 7.29 16.42 29.13
C ASN A 227 7.69 17.65 28.28
N VAL A 228 8.88 17.63 27.62
CA VAL A 228 9.26 18.72 26.71
C VAL A 228 8.71 18.54 25.30
N TRP A 229 8.18 17.36 24.99
CA TRP A 229 7.50 17.12 23.72
C TRP A 229 6.12 17.81 23.72
N PRO A 230 5.80 18.64 22.74
CA PRO A 230 4.48 19.27 22.65
C PRO A 230 3.42 18.26 22.16
N VAL A 231 3.32 17.12 22.84
CA VAL A 231 2.43 16.00 22.52
C VAL A 231 1.61 15.65 23.75
N SER A 232 0.30 15.68 23.63
CA SER A 232 -0.65 15.19 24.64
C SER A 232 -1.07 13.75 24.42
N GLU A 233 -1.05 13.27 23.17
CA GLU A 233 -1.42 11.91 22.80
C GLU A 233 -0.72 11.47 21.50
N LEU A 234 -0.22 10.24 21.50
CA LEU A 234 0.14 9.52 20.29
C LEU A 234 -0.62 8.19 20.28
N LEU A 235 -1.60 8.08 19.38
CA LEU A 235 -2.42 6.89 19.24
C LEU A 235 -1.79 5.93 18.23
N LEU A 236 -1.46 4.71 18.66
CA LEU A 236 -0.88 3.63 17.83
C LEU A 236 -1.88 2.49 17.67
N THR A 237 -2.08 1.98 16.45
CA THR A 237 -2.99 0.85 16.17
C THR A 237 -2.30 -0.51 16.32
N ILE A 238 -1.62 -0.69 17.43
CA ILE A 238 -0.92 -1.93 17.81
C ILE A 238 -1.39 -2.39 19.21
N PRO A 239 -1.26 -3.70 19.54
CA PRO A 239 -1.59 -4.21 20.86
C PRO A 239 -0.74 -3.57 21.96
N GLU A 240 -1.33 -3.37 23.15
CA GLU A 240 -0.66 -2.72 24.30
C GLU A 240 0.62 -3.47 24.73
N ASN A 241 0.62 -4.80 24.68
CA ASN A 241 1.83 -5.60 25.00
C ASN A 241 2.99 -5.40 24.02
N LEU A 242 2.77 -4.67 22.90
CA LEU A 242 3.76 -4.28 21.91
C LEU A 242 4.05 -2.78 21.95
N ASN A 243 3.57 -2.08 22.97
CA ASN A 243 3.88 -0.66 23.19
C ASN A 243 5.41 -0.45 23.12
N PRO A 244 5.89 0.40 22.21
CA PRO A 244 7.34 0.60 22.05
C PRO A 244 7.99 1.24 23.27
N ASN A 245 7.23 2.06 24.04
CA ASN A 245 7.76 2.78 25.19
C ASN A 245 6.68 3.03 26.26
N PRO A 246 6.37 2.04 27.11
CA PRO A 246 5.33 2.16 28.14
C PRO A 246 5.64 3.22 29.23
N ALA A 247 6.88 3.70 29.31
CA ALA A 247 7.27 4.76 30.26
C ALA A 247 6.80 6.16 29.82
N ILE A 248 6.33 6.31 28.58
CA ILE A 248 5.84 7.58 28.03
C ILE A 248 4.32 7.63 28.13
N ALA A 249 3.81 8.45 29.02
CA ALA A 249 2.38 8.49 29.36
C ALA A 249 1.46 8.89 28.20
N TRP A 250 1.94 9.65 27.23
CA TRP A 250 1.13 10.08 26.08
C TRP A 250 1.18 9.09 24.88
N ILE A 251 1.89 7.94 24.97
CA ILE A 251 1.83 6.87 23.96
C ILE A 251 0.74 5.87 24.36
N HIS A 252 -0.29 5.77 23.53
CA HIS A 252 -1.41 4.88 23.73
C HIS A 252 -1.54 3.87 22.59
N CYS A 253 -1.67 2.59 22.93
CA CYS A 253 -1.86 1.50 21.99
C CYS A 253 -3.31 1.01 22.10
N VAL A 254 -4.02 0.93 20.95
CA VAL A 254 -5.48 0.64 20.93
C VAL A 254 -5.83 -0.60 20.13
N ASP A 255 -4.80 -1.42 19.79
CA ASP A 255 -4.96 -2.57 18.91
C ASP A 255 -5.48 -2.17 17.51
N ARG A 256 -5.78 -3.17 16.68
CA ARG A 256 -6.34 -2.95 15.34
C ARG A 256 -7.72 -2.32 15.44
N LEU A 257 -7.90 -1.19 14.78
CA LEU A 257 -9.17 -0.48 14.70
C LEU A 257 -9.99 -0.94 13.48
N ALA A 258 -11.31 -1.01 13.66
CA ALA A 258 -12.27 -1.10 12.57
C ALA A 258 -12.36 0.25 11.82
N PRO A 259 -12.81 0.28 10.55
CA PRO A 259 -12.83 1.50 9.74
C PRO A 259 -13.54 2.70 10.40
N ASP A 260 -14.67 2.49 11.06
CA ASP A 260 -15.42 3.53 11.79
C ASP A 260 -14.60 4.15 12.94
N LYS A 261 -13.79 3.33 13.61
CA LYS A 261 -12.89 3.78 14.68
C LYS A 261 -11.65 4.49 14.13
N VAL A 262 -11.14 4.06 12.97
CA VAL A 262 -10.06 4.76 12.26
C VAL A 262 -10.52 6.16 11.84
N ILE A 263 -11.73 6.30 11.31
CA ILE A 263 -12.33 7.61 10.98
C ILE A 263 -12.35 8.51 12.22
N LYS A 264 -12.85 8.00 13.37
CA LYS A 264 -12.88 8.77 14.63
C LYS A 264 -11.48 9.15 15.14
N ALA A 265 -10.49 8.25 14.97
CA ALA A 265 -9.11 8.56 15.34
C ALA A 265 -8.55 9.70 14.48
N TYR A 266 -8.77 9.68 13.16
CA TYR A 266 -8.43 10.79 12.27
C TYR A 266 -9.19 12.07 12.60
N GLU A 267 -10.46 11.97 12.97
CA GLU A 267 -11.30 13.11 13.37
C GLU A 267 -10.76 13.80 14.63
N ASN A 268 -10.20 13.05 15.56
CA ASN A 268 -9.65 13.57 16.81
C ASN A 268 -8.18 13.99 16.70
N ALA A 269 -7.43 13.49 15.74
CA ALA A 269 -6.02 13.80 15.59
C ALA A 269 -5.80 15.24 15.08
N ASP A 270 -4.70 15.85 15.50
CA ASP A 270 -4.21 17.14 14.99
C ASP A 270 -3.22 16.94 13.84
N ALA A 271 -2.54 15.78 13.78
CA ALA A 271 -1.68 15.39 12.67
C ALA A 271 -1.50 13.87 12.55
N LEU A 272 -1.15 13.42 11.35
CA LEU A 272 -0.58 12.10 11.15
C LEU A 272 0.90 12.13 11.54
N LEU A 273 1.33 11.23 12.42
CA LEU A 273 2.73 10.87 12.60
C LEU A 273 2.99 9.58 11.81
N PHE A 274 3.91 9.60 10.85
CA PHE A 274 4.22 8.45 10.03
C PHE A 274 5.70 8.09 10.17
N LEU A 275 6.02 6.87 10.64
CA LEU A 275 7.39 6.46 10.99
C LEU A 275 7.99 5.43 10.03
N SER A 276 7.26 5.00 9.00
CA SER A 276 7.64 3.88 8.15
C SER A 276 8.92 4.14 7.35
N LEU A 277 9.83 3.17 7.34
CA LEU A 277 11.11 3.25 6.60
C LEU A 277 10.98 2.85 5.12
N SER A 278 9.87 2.21 4.75
CA SER A 278 9.69 1.70 3.39
C SER A 278 8.22 1.45 3.11
N GLU A 279 7.72 2.02 2.01
CA GLU A 279 6.37 1.83 1.51
C GLU A 279 6.38 1.68 0.00
N SER A 280 5.44 0.91 -0.51
CA SER A 280 5.13 0.89 -1.95
C SER A 280 4.25 2.08 -2.34
N PHE A 281 3.32 2.44 -1.47
CA PHE A 281 2.42 3.57 -1.65
C PHE A 281 2.33 4.46 -0.41
N GLY A 282 1.97 3.91 0.75
CA GLY A 282 1.81 4.68 1.98
C GLY A 282 0.36 5.19 2.15
N PHE A 283 -0.60 4.28 2.19
CA PHE A 283 -2.01 4.62 2.36
C PHE A 283 -2.29 5.64 3.46
N PRO A 284 -1.71 5.57 4.68
CA PRO A 284 -1.96 6.58 5.68
C PRO A 284 -1.56 8.01 5.27
N LEU A 285 -0.55 8.17 4.41
CA LEU A 285 -0.20 9.48 3.86
C LEU A 285 -1.32 10.00 2.95
N VAL A 286 -1.83 9.15 2.05
CA VAL A 286 -2.94 9.51 1.15
C VAL A 286 -4.23 9.75 1.94
N GLU A 287 -4.50 8.94 2.96
CA GLU A 287 -5.64 9.12 3.87
C GLU A 287 -5.57 10.49 4.55
N ALA A 288 -4.42 10.85 5.13
CA ALA A 288 -4.21 12.13 5.78
C ALA A 288 -4.34 13.32 4.80
N MET A 289 -3.76 13.22 3.61
CA MET A 289 -3.92 14.23 2.55
C MET A 289 -5.39 14.37 2.14
N TRP A 290 -6.09 13.24 1.95
CA TRP A 290 -7.50 13.23 1.53
C TRP A 290 -8.42 13.95 2.52
N ILE A 291 -8.21 13.73 3.82
CA ILE A 291 -8.97 14.41 4.88
C ILE A 291 -8.47 15.82 5.21
N GLY A 292 -7.33 16.23 4.65
CA GLY A 292 -6.74 17.56 4.87
C GLY A 292 -5.92 17.67 6.16
N LEU A 293 -5.37 16.56 6.70
CA LEU A 293 -4.62 16.56 7.96
C LEU A 293 -3.15 16.92 7.73
N PRO A 294 -2.50 17.67 8.64
CA PRO A 294 -1.04 17.83 8.67
C PRO A 294 -0.32 16.48 8.79
N ILE A 295 0.87 16.38 8.20
CA ILE A 295 1.66 15.14 8.16
C ILE A 295 3.08 15.42 8.65
N ILE A 296 3.55 14.60 9.61
CA ILE A 296 4.96 14.43 9.95
C ILE A 296 5.39 13.07 9.43
N CYS A 297 6.40 13.02 8.57
CA CYS A 297 6.86 11.76 7.96
C CYS A 297 8.39 11.75 7.75
N PRO A 298 9.03 10.57 7.59
CA PRO A 298 10.45 10.49 7.35
C PRO A 298 10.82 11.10 6.00
N ASP A 299 12.00 11.72 5.93
CA ASP A 299 12.57 12.25 4.70
C ASP A 299 13.08 11.12 3.80
N LEU A 300 12.15 10.45 3.14
CA LEU A 300 12.42 9.30 2.27
C LEU A 300 11.73 9.48 0.90
N PRO A 301 12.27 8.86 -0.16
CA PRO A 301 11.78 9.06 -1.52
C PRO A 301 10.26 8.87 -1.70
N TYR A 302 9.69 7.80 -1.10
CA TYR A 302 8.24 7.53 -1.21
C TYR A 302 7.39 8.65 -0.58
N ALA A 303 7.83 9.18 0.58
CA ALA A 303 7.13 10.26 1.27
C ALA A 303 7.24 11.58 0.51
N ARG A 304 8.44 11.89 0.00
CA ARG A 304 8.67 13.07 -0.85
C ARG A 304 7.82 13.04 -2.12
N THR A 305 7.73 11.88 -2.76
CA THR A 305 6.93 11.71 -3.99
C THR A 305 5.43 11.98 -3.75
N LEU A 306 4.90 11.55 -2.60
CA LEU A 306 3.48 11.76 -2.29
C LEU A 306 3.19 13.14 -1.70
N CYS A 307 3.96 13.55 -0.68
CA CYS A 307 3.61 14.71 0.13
C CYS A 307 4.28 16.02 -0.34
N GLY A 308 5.26 15.95 -1.25
CA GLY A 308 5.93 17.13 -1.79
C GLY A 308 6.49 18.03 -0.67
N ASN A 309 6.19 19.33 -0.74
CA ASN A 309 6.65 20.32 0.24
C ASN A 309 5.63 20.64 1.35
N GLN A 310 4.49 19.94 1.38
CA GLN A 310 3.41 20.22 2.33
C GLN A 310 3.58 19.48 3.66
N ALA A 311 4.30 18.33 3.68
CA ALA A 311 4.59 17.62 4.91
C ALA A 311 5.79 18.20 5.67
N ILE A 312 5.86 17.90 6.96
CA ILE A 312 7.01 18.17 7.81
C ILE A 312 7.86 16.92 7.87
N TYR A 313 9.13 17.02 7.50
CA TYR A 313 10.02 15.89 7.35
C TYR A 313 11.01 15.76 8.50
N PHE A 314 11.35 14.52 8.88
CA PHE A 314 12.40 14.23 9.84
C PHE A 314 13.36 13.17 9.31
N ASN A 315 14.61 13.18 9.79
CA ASN A 315 15.56 12.11 9.54
C ASN A 315 15.18 10.86 10.34
N PRO A 316 14.85 9.70 9.70
CA PRO A 316 14.42 8.49 10.39
C PRO A 316 15.49 7.82 11.27
N GLU A 317 16.73 8.28 11.21
CA GLU A 317 17.85 7.79 12.03
C GLU A 317 18.15 8.71 13.23
N ASP A 318 17.51 9.90 13.32
CA ASP A 318 17.77 10.91 14.33
C ASP A 318 16.49 11.28 15.10
N LEU A 319 16.42 10.89 16.36
CA LEU A 319 15.28 11.22 17.24
C LEU A 319 15.13 12.72 17.47
N ASN A 320 16.24 13.47 17.52
CA ASN A 320 16.17 14.92 17.69
C ASN A 320 15.56 15.58 16.46
N SER A 321 15.78 15.05 15.27
CA SER A 321 15.13 15.49 14.04
C SER A 321 13.59 15.30 14.12
N LEU A 322 13.13 14.17 14.69
CA LEU A 322 11.69 13.96 14.93
C LEU A 322 11.15 14.97 15.97
N TYR A 323 11.87 15.20 17.07
CA TYR A 323 11.49 16.20 18.05
C TYR A 323 11.32 17.60 17.42
N VAL A 324 12.32 18.02 16.65
CA VAL A 324 12.29 19.31 15.92
C VAL A 324 11.10 19.38 14.95
N ALA A 325 10.78 18.29 14.26
CA ALA A 325 9.63 18.23 13.36
C ALA A 325 8.30 18.39 14.10
N VAL A 326 8.15 17.78 15.28
CA VAL A 326 6.94 17.91 16.12
C VAL A 326 6.81 19.33 16.69
N VAL A 327 7.91 19.92 17.16
CA VAL A 327 7.93 21.34 17.62
C VAL A 327 7.56 22.27 16.48
N ASN A 328 8.16 22.08 15.31
CA ASN A 328 7.87 22.89 14.12
C ASN A 328 6.39 22.82 13.72
N LEU A 329 5.78 21.61 13.81
CA LEU A 329 4.35 21.49 13.56
C LEU A 329 3.54 22.30 14.57
N SER A 330 3.85 22.19 15.88
CA SER A 330 3.16 22.94 16.94
C SER A 330 3.21 24.45 16.66
N GLU A 331 4.40 25.00 16.40
CA GLU A 331 4.60 26.40 16.11
C GLU A 331 3.87 26.88 14.83
N ARG A 332 3.87 26.05 13.79
CA ARG A 332 3.12 26.34 12.56
C ARG A 332 1.62 26.40 12.79
N LEU A 333 1.07 25.44 13.53
CA LEU A 333 -0.36 25.42 13.85
C LEU A 333 -0.76 26.62 14.69
N ASP A 334 0.07 27.03 15.67
CA ASP A 334 -0.15 28.23 16.48
C ASP A 334 -0.12 29.51 15.62
N SER A 335 0.72 29.54 14.57
CA SER A 335 0.76 30.66 13.62
C SER A 335 -0.39 30.62 12.60
N GLY A 336 -1.29 29.64 12.67
CA GLY A 336 -2.43 29.50 11.77
C GLY A 336 -2.10 28.82 10.43
N TRP A 337 -0.92 28.19 10.31
CA TRP A 337 -0.61 27.40 9.11
C TRP A 337 -1.43 26.12 9.04
N TRP A 338 -1.82 25.74 7.83
CA TRP A 338 -2.47 24.48 7.50
C TRP A 338 -2.03 23.99 6.13
N PRO A 339 -1.83 22.67 5.91
CA PRO A 339 -1.38 22.16 4.63
C PRO A 339 -2.45 22.29 3.55
N GLU A 340 -2.02 22.52 2.31
CA GLU A 340 -2.88 22.53 1.13
C GLU A 340 -2.53 21.34 0.24
N TRP A 341 -3.38 20.32 0.25
CA TRP A 341 -3.13 19.04 -0.42
C TRP A 341 -3.72 18.94 -1.83
N SER A 342 -4.41 19.96 -2.35
CA SER A 342 -5.11 19.89 -3.63
C SER A 342 -4.20 19.51 -4.79
N GLU A 343 -2.98 20.06 -4.84
CA GLU A 343 -2.03 19.73 -5.90
C GLU A 343 -1.51 18.29 -5.80
N ASN A 344 -1.23 17.81 -4.59
CA ASN A 344 -0.79 16.43 -4.35
C ASN A 344 -1.87 15.40 -4.70
N LEU A 345 -3.13 15.75 -4.47
CA LEU A 345 -4.27 14.88 -4.75
C LEU A 345 -4.65 14.82 -6.24
N LYS A 346 -4.18 15.74 -7.10
CA LYS A 346 -4.44 15.71 -8.55
C LYS A 346 -3.89 14.45 -9.23
N VAL A 347 -2.79 13.91 -8.73
CA VAL A 347 -2.16 12.71 -9.28
C VAL A 347 -2.69 11.40 -8.66
N ILE A 348 -3.57 11.52 -7.68
CA ILE A 348 -4.24 10.40 -7.03
C ILE A 348 -5.57 10.14 -7.74
N PRO A 349 -5.88 8.91 -8.18
CA PRO A 349 -7.17 8.58 -8.77
C PRO A 349 -8.33 8.95 -7.84
N ARG A 350 -9.46 9.33 -8.41
CA ARG A 350 -10.64 9.75 -7.63
C ARG A 350 -11.37 8.57 -7.00
N ASN A 351 -11.32 7.44 -7.66
CA ASN A 351 -12.04 6.25 -7.26
C ASN A 351 -11.33 4.96 -7.73
N TRP A 352 -11.78 3.84 -7.22
CA TRP A 352 -11.23 2.53 -7.53
C TRP A 352 -11.61 2.01 -8.92
N GLU A 353 -12.65 2.57 -9.55
CA GLU A 353 -13.05 2.23 -10.91
C GLU A 353 -12.03 2.72 -11.94
N GLU A 354 -11.52 3.95 -11.77
CA GLU A 354 -10.42 4.48 -12.60
C GLU A 354 -9.17 3.58 -12.53
N VAL A 355 -8.81 3.13 -11.34
CA VAL A 355 -7.66 2.22 -11.12
C VAL A 355 -7.92 0.87 -11.80
N ALA A 356 -9.11 0.30 -11.59
CA ALA A 356 -9.48 -0.98 -12.19
C ALA A 356 -9.44 -0.90 -13.72
N ALA A 357 -9.99 0.15 -14.31
CA ALA A 357 -9.99 0.38 -15.76
C ALA A 357 -8.55 0.50 -16.31
N ALA A 358 -7.69 1.27 -15.64
CA ALA A 358 -6.29 1.42 -16.04
C ALA A 358 -5.51 0.10 -15.95
N MET A 359 -5.72 -0.70 -14.88
CA MET A 359 -5.07 -2.01 -14.74
C MET A 359 -5.53 -3.01 -15.78
N LEU A 360 -6.84 -3.08 -16.05
CA LEU A 360 -7.38 -3.97 -17.08
C LEU A 360 -6.98 -3.52 -18.48
N GLY A 361 -6.92 -2.21 -18.74
CA GLY A 361 -6.39 -1.65 -19.97
C GLY A 361 -4.98 -2.17 -20.26
N LEU A 362 -4.04 -1.97 -19.32
CA LEU A 362 -2.67 -2.45 -19.46
C LEU A 362 -2.57 -3.99 -19.59
N ALA A 363 -3.46 -4.74 -18.92
CA ALA A 363 -3.44 -6.19 -19.00
C ALA A 363 -3.93 -6.71 -20.36
N THR A 364 -4.88 -6.02 -20.98
CA THR A 364 -5.53 -6.44 -22.24
C THR A 364 -5.01 -5.72 -23.49
N ASP A 365 -4.18 -4.66 -23.32
CA ASP A 365 -3.57 -3.98 -24.46
C ASP A 365 -2.71 -4.95 -25.27
N GLU A 366 -3.05 -5.10 -26.54
CA GLU A 366 -2.23 -5.79 -27.53
C GLU A 366 -1.07 -4.87 -27.93
N GLY A 367 -0.18 -4.54 -26.96
CA GLY A 367 1.02 -3.79 -27.31
C GLY A 367 1.71 -4.45 -28.47
N GLU A 368 1.94 -3.70 -29.55
CA GLU A 368 2.75 -4.15 -30.68
C GLU A 368 4.03 -4.78 -30.12
N ALA A 369 4.19 -6.08 -30.40
CA ALA A 369 5.40 -6.81 -30.09
C ALA A 369 6.53 -6.13 -30.87
N ALA A 370 7.36 -5.34 -30.16
CA ALA A 370 8.58 -4.75 -30.70
C ALA A 370 9.69 -5.80 -30.75
#